data_c4461c9c66abd88301a29ab0a245b921
#
_entry.id   c4461c9c66abd88301a29ab0a245b921
#
_cell.length_a   1.000
_cell.length_b   1.000
_cell.length_c   1.000
_cell.angle_alpha   90.00
_cell.angle_beta   90.00
_cell.angle_gamma   90.00
#
_symmetry.space_group_name_H-M   'P 1'
#
loop_
_entity.id
_entity.type
_entity.pdbx_description
1 polymer ?
#
loop_
_entity_poly.entity_id
_entity_poly.type
_entity_poly.pdbx_seq_one_letter_code
_entity_poly.pdbx_strand_id
1 'polypeptide(L)'
;MTRKQRYEWMLDYFRKKMPEVQTELEFGSEFQLLVAVMLSAQCTDKRINQVTPELFRRFPDARSMAQVEADEVLEYIKSVSYPNAKADHLVKMARIVVERFGGEIPHDMDQLLTLPGVGRKTANVVQSVAFGKATLAVDTHVYRVSHRLGLVSEKDNTPYKVEMALTKYIPEEDIPRAHHWLLLHGRYVCTSRRPHCEKCGLNDVCPSAARQGISH
;
A
#
# COMPACT_ATOMS: atom_id res chain seq x y z
N MET A 1 -21.14 14.31 15.70
CA MET A 1 -21.09 12.97 15.06
C MET A 1 -20.12 12.08 15.81
N THR A 2 -20.49 10.83 16.09
CA THR A 2 -19.62 9.83 16.74
C THR A 2 -18.60 9.25 15.76
N ARG A 3 -17.54 8.60 16.29
CA ARG A 3 -16.56 7.90 15.45
C ARG A 3 -17.22 6.80 14.59
N LYS A 4 -18.12 6.01 15.19
CA LYS A 4 -18.86 4.94 14.50
C LYS A 4 -19.64 5.50 13.29
N GLN A 5 -20.37 6.57 13.47
CA GLN A 5 -21.09 7.23 12.37
C GLN A 5 -20.16 7.70 11.24
N ARG A 6 -18.94 8.20 11.57
CA ARG A 6 -17.96 8.57 10.51
C ARG A 6 -17.50 7.36 9.70
N TYR A 7 -17.29 6.20 10.34
CA TYR A 7 -16.98 4.98 9.61
C TYR A 7 -18.13 4.56 8.68
N GLU A 8 -19.37 4.59 9.16
CA GLU A 8 -20.55 4.25 8.35
C GLU A 8 -20.66 5.16 7.11
N TRP A 9 -20.50 6.48 7.29
CA TRP A 9 -20.49 7.44 6.20
C TRP A 9 -19.34 7.22 5.21
N MET A 10 -18.13 7.00 5.72
CA MET A 10 -16.95 6.77 4.91
C MET A 10 -17.09 5.49 4.07
N LEU A 11 -17.55 4.40 4.67
CA LEU A 11 -17.76 3.14 3.99
C LEU A 11 -18.85 3.25 2.90
N ASP A 12 -20.00 3.86 3.23
CA ASP A 12 -21.07 4.07 2.26
C ASP A 12 -20.62 4.93 1.08
N TYR A 13 -19.91 6.02 1.36
CA TYR A 13 -19.34 6.89 0.34
C TYR A 13 -18.38 6.14 -0.61
N PHE A 14 -17.43 5.40 -0.07
CA PHE A 14 -16.43 4.72 -0.91
C PHE A 14 -16.99 3.50 -1.63
N ARG A 15 -17.88 2.73 -1.02
CA ARG A 15 -18.59 1.63 -1.69
C ARG A 15 -19.36 2.11 -2.93
N LYS A 16 -19.97 3.31 -2.85
CA LYS A 16 -20.68 3.92 -3.99
C LYS A 16 -19.74 4.55 -5.01
N LYS A 17 -18.69 5.24 -4.53
CA LYS A 17 -17.80 6.03 -5.39
C LYS A 17 -16.73 5.20 -6.07
N MET A 18 -16.23 4.17 -5.41
CA MET A 18 -15.14 3.29 -5.86
C MET A 18 -15.44 1.82 -5.50
N PRO A 19 -16.49 1.23 -6.07
CA PRO A 19 -16.89 -0.15 -5.75
C PRO A 19 -15.80 -1.16 -6.11
N GLU A 20 -15.13 -0.94 -7.24
CA GLU A 20 -14.03 -1.77 -7.74
C GLU A 20 -12.74 -0.95 -7.73
N VAL A 21 -12.03 -1.00 -6.62
CA VAL A 21 -10.75 -0.31 -6.46
C VAL A 21 -9.62 -1.34 -6.37
N GLN A 22 -8.55 -1.08 -7.11
CA GLN A 22 -7.37 -1.93 -7.16
C GLN A 22 -6.10 -1.10 -7.01
N THR A 23 -4.97 -1.78 -6.84
CA THR A 23 -3.65 -1.14 -6.89
C THR A 23 -3.39 -0.56 -8.28
N GLU A 24 -2.67 0.56 -8.34
CA GLU A 24 -2.19 1.15 -9.60
C GLU A 24 -0.91 0.48 -10.12
N LEU A 25 -0.30 -0.46 -9.35
CA LEU A 25 0.87 -1.23 -9.80
C LEU A 25 0.46 -2.32 -10.78
N GLU A 26 1.28 -2.50 -11.83
CA GLU A 26 1.09 -3.54 -12.85
C GLU A 26 1.98 -4.75 -12.55
N PHE A 27 1.39 -5.94 -12.53
CA PHE A 27 2.07 -7.20 -12.25
C PHE A 27 1.30 -8.40 -12.83
N GLY A 28 1.99 -9.49 -13.09
CA GLY A 28 1.41 -10.73 -13.61
C GLY A 28 1.51 -11.94 -12.66
N SER A 29 2.21 -11.80 -11.51
CA SER A 29 2.36 -12.86 -10.51
C SER A 29 2.56 -12.29 -9.11
N GLU A 30 2.42 -13.13 -8.07
CA GLU A 30 2.67 -12.75 -6.67
C GLU A 30 4.13 -12.28 -6.46
N PHE A 31 5.08 -12.92 -7.11
CA PHE A 31 6.47 -12.49 -7.11
C PHE A 31 6.63 -11.08 -7.71
N GLN A 32 6.03 -10.84 -8.87
CA GLN A 32 6.07 -9.53 -9.53
C GLN A 32 5.39 -8.45 -8.69
N LEU A 33 4.28 -8.77 -8.03
CA LEU A 33 3.64 -7.85 -7.07
C LEU A 33 4.59 -7.50 -5.94
N LEU A 34 5.21 -8.50 -5.28
CA LEU A 34 6.15 -8.25 -4.19
C LEU A 34 7.30 -7.35 -4.64
N VAL A 35 7.91 -7.63 -5.79
CA VAL A 35 8.97 -6.81 -6.39
C VAL A 35 8.49 -5.39 -6.66
N ALA A 36 7.32 -5.20 -7.29
CA ALA A 36 6.77 -3.88 -7.59
C ALA A 36 6.49 -3.07 -6.31
N VAL A 37 5.94 -3.71 -5.26
CA VAL A 37 5.69 -3.07 -3.97
C VAL A 37 7.00 -2.69 -3.27
N MET A 38 8.03 -3.52 -3.30
CA MET A 38 9.36 -3.19 -2.76
C MET A 38 9.98 -2.00 -3.49
N LEU A 39 9.86 -1.98 -4.83
CA LEU A 39 10.36 -0.88 -5.65
C LEU A 39 9.58 0.43 -5.42
N SER A 40 8.29 0.38 -5.07
CA SER A 40 7.44 1.56 -4.85
C SER A 40 7.78 2.37 -3.59
N ALA A 41 8.62 1.83 -2.70
CA ALA A 41 9.09 2.58 -1.54
C ALA A 41 9.79 3.88 -1.96
N GLN A 42 9.20 5.03 -1.58
CA GLN A 42 9.66 6.39 -1.96
C GLN A 42 9.75 6.61 -3.48
N CYS A 43 8.90 5.94 -4.25
CA CYS A 43 8.79 6.09 -5.68
C CYS A 43 7.31 6.10 -6.09
N THR A 44 6.97 6.74 -7.20
CA THR A 44 5.58 6.75 -7.70
C THR A 44 5.26 5.46 -8.46
N ASP A 45 4.01 4.97 -8.34
CA ASP A 45 3.56 3.77 -9.06
C ASP A 45 3.75 3.93 -10.57
N LYS A 46 3.51 5.14 -11.11
CA LYS A 46 3.79 5.46 -12.52
C LYS A 46 5.25 5.18 -12.91
N ARG A 47 6.21 5.54 -12.04
CA ARG A 47 7.64 5.25 -12.32
C ARG A 47 7.91 3.75 -12.24
N ILE A 48 7.32 3.05 -11.29
CA ILE A 48 7.49 1.60 -11.16
C ILE A 48 6.94 0.90 -12.41
N ASN A 49 5.74 1.24 -12.87
CA ASN A 49 5.14 0.66 -14.07
C ASN A 49 5.92 0.96 -15.36
N GLN A 50 6.79 1.98 -15.37
CA GLN A 50 7.71 2.23 -16.49
C GLN A 50 8.96 1.33 -16.45
N VAL A 51 9.35 0.87 -15.28
CA VAL A 51 10.59 0.10 -15.04
C VAL A 51 10.34 -1.40 -15.06
N THR A 52 9.23 -1.83 -14.46
CA THR A 52 8.92 -3.24 -14.24
C THR A 52 8.72 -4.10 -15.49
N PRO A 53 8.21 -3.62 -16.65
CA PRO A 53 8.05 -4.48 -17.82
C PRO A 53 9.36 -5.11 -18.29
N GLU A 54 10.44 -4.33 -18.41
CA GLU A 54 11.75 -4.84 -18.80
C GLU A 54 12.38 -5.72 -17.70
N LEU A 55 12.23 -5.30 -16.43
CA LEU A 55 12.69 -6.08 -15.29
C LEU A 55 12.01 -7.46 -15.26
N PHE A 56 10.68 -7.53 -15.44
CA PHE A 56 9.92 -8.79 -15.39
C PHE A 56 10.10 -9.64 -16.63
N ARG A 57 10.44 -9.05 -17.78
CA ARG A 57 10.83 -9.81 -18.96
C ARG A 57 12.16 -10.55 -18.73
N ARG A 58 13.10 -9.93 -18.02
CA ARG A 58 14.41 -10.54 -17.70
C ARG A 58 14.31 -11.47 -16.50
N PHE A 59 13.52 -11.11 -15.47
CA PHE A 59 13.36 -11.85 -14.22
C PHE A 59 11.87 -12.10 -13.94
N PRO A 60 11.25 -13.06 -14.64
CA PRO A 60 9.81 -13.33 -14.50
C PRO A 60 9.41 -13.90 -13.15
N ASP A 61 10.35 -14.55 -12.43
CA ASP A 61 10.13 -15.26 -11.19
C ASP A 61 11.32 -15.16 -10.22
N ALA A 62 11.14 -15.67 -9.01
CA ALA A 62 12.20 -15.69 -7.99
C ALA A 62 13.42 -16.51 -8.40
N ARG A 63 13.22 -17.60 -9.15
CA ARG A 63 14.33 -18.50 -9.58
C ARG A 63 15.28 -17.77 -10.52
N SER A 64 14.78 -17.06 -11.50
CA SER A 64 15.59 -16.29 -12.44
C SER A 64 16.34 -15.13 -11.75
N MET A 65 15.70 -14.44 -10.80
CA MET A 65 16.35 -13.35 -10.07
C MET A 65 17.37 -13.85 -9.03
N ALA A 66 17.17 -15.03 -8.46
CA ALA A 66 18.08 -15.60 -7.47
C ALA A 66 19.46 -15.99 -8.05
N GLN A 67 19.55 -16.20 -9.37
CA GLN A 67 20.74 -16.66 -10.07
C GLN A 67 21.75 -15.56 -10.43
N VAL A 68 21.37 -14.31 -10.26
CA VAL A 68 22.18 -13.15 -10.65
C VAL A 68 22.72 -12.37 -9.45
N GLU A 69 23.68 -11.50 -9.69
CA GLU A 69 24.15 -10.53 -8.69
C GLU A 69 23.35 -9.22 -8.77
N ALA A 70 23.42 -8.45 -7.68
CA ALA A 70 22.63 -7.22 -7.54
C ALA A 70 22.91 -6.20 -8.66
N ASP A 71 24.13 -6.17 -9.19
CA ASP A 71 24.52 -5.25 -10.26
C ASP A 71 23.73 -5.48 -11.56
N GLU A 72 23.36 -6.75 -11.86
CA GLU A 72 22.52 -7.04 -13.03
C GLU A 72 21.09 -6.51 -12.85
N VAL A 73 20.51 -6.69 -11.66
CA VAL A 73 19.18 -6.13 -11.34
C VAL A 73 19.22 -4.60 -11.33
N LEU A 74 20.31 -4.01 -10.81
CA LEU A 74 20.50 -2.57 -10.75
C LEU A 74 20.39 -1.91 -12.13
N GLU A 75 20.87 -2.55 -13.19
CA GLU A 75 20.79 -2.03 -14.57
C GLU A 75 19.36 -1.65 -14.96
N TYR A 76 18.37 -2.43 -14.52
CA TYR A 76 16.96 -2.21 -14.84
C TYR A 76 16.26 -1.17 -13.94
N ILE A 77 16.79 -0.94 -12.73
CA ILE A 77 16.12 -0.09 -11.73
C ILE A 77 16.87 1.19 -11.37
N LYS A 78 17.87 1.61 -12.16
CA LYS A 78 18.69 2.83 -11.92
C LYS A 78 17.88 4.09 -11.66
N SER A 79 16.71 4.21 -12.25
CA SER A 79 15.85 5.39 -12.13
C SER A 79 14.91 5.38 -10.92
N VAL A 80 14.95 4.33 -10.12
CA VAL A 80 14.16 4.20 -8.90
C VAL A 80 14.91 4.79 -7.71
N SER A 81 14.21 5.28 -6.69
CA SER A 81 14.85 5.77 -5.46
C SER A 81 15.63 4.67 -4.76
N TYR A 82 16.86 4.95 -4.31
CA TYR A 82 17.75 4.00 -3.61
C TYR A 82 18.00 2.69 -4.39
N PRO A 83 18.41 2.76 -5.65
CA PRO A 83 18.42 1.59 -6.54
C PRO A 83 19.41 0.50 -6.07
N ASN A 84 20.58 0.87 -5.55
CA ASN A 84 21.58 -0.09 -5.07
C ASN A 84 21.05 -0.97 -3.93
N ALA A 85 20.48 -0.34 -2.91
CA ALA A 85 19.90 -1.06 -1.76
C ALA A 85 18.71 -1.94 -2.18
N LYS A 86 17.90 -1.45 -3.12
CA LYS A 86 16.76 -2.21 -3.64
C LYS A 86 17.22 -3.42 -4.48
N ALA A 87 18.21 -3.25 -5.33
CA ALA A 87 18.77 -4.36 -6.11
C ALA A 87 19.31 -5.47 -5.20
N ASP A 88 20.08 -5.10 -4.19
CA ASP A 88 20.61 -6.04 -3.18
C ASP A 88 19.48 -6.77 -2.43
N HIS A 89 18.48 -6.03 -1.95
CA HIS A 89 17.33 -6.63 -1.28
C HIS A 89 16.52 -7.56 -2.19
N LEU A 90 16.30 -7.21 -3.46
CA LEU A 90 15.55 -8.03 -4.41
C LEU A 90 16.24 -9.37 -4.67
N VAL A 91 17.55 -9.38 -4.91
CA VAL A 91 18.30 -10.62 -5.13
C VAL A 91 18.32 -11.48 -3.86
N LYS A 92 18.59 -10.90 -2.70
CA LYS A 92 18.59 -11.63 -1.42
C LYS A 92 17.19 -12.19 -1.11
N MET A 93 16.14 -11.41 -1.34
CA MET A 93 14.75 -11.85 -1.18
C MET A 93 14.47 -13.04 -2.11
N ALA A 94 14.83 -12.95 -3.38
CA ALA A 94 14.61 -14.02 -4.36
C ALA A 94 15.35 -15.32 -3.97
N ARG A 95 16.60 -15.23 -3.50
CA ARG A 95 17.38 -16.38 -3.00
C ARG A 95 16.68 -17.06 -1.82
N ILE A 96 16.19 -16.29 -0.84
CA ILE A 96 15.44 -16.83 0.31
C ILE A 96 14.12 -17.46 -0.13
N VAL A 97 13.39 -16.83 -1.05
CA VAL A 97 12.14 -17.38 -1.59
C VAL A 97 12.38 -18.73 -2.28
N VAL A 98 13.45 -18.85 -3.05
CA VAL A 98 13.81 -20.13 -3.69
C VAL A 98 14.24 -21.18 -2.67
N GLU A 99 15.13 -20.82 -1.75
CA GLU A 99 15.74 -21.73 -0.79
C GLU A 99 14.75 -22.25 0.26
N ARG A 100 13.94 -21.35 0.83
CA ARG A 100 13.09 -21.66 1.98
C ARG A 100 11.63 -21.94 1.61
N PHE A 101 11.15 -21.39 0.50
CA PHE A 101 9.74 -21.44 0.08
C PHE A 101 9.55 -22.05 -1.32
N GLY A 102 10.58 -22.73 -1.85
CA GLY A 102 10.48 -23.46 -3.12
C GLY A 102 10.24 -22.59 -4.36
N GLY A 103 10.42 -21.28 -4.25
CA GLY A 103 10.19 -20.29 -5.32
C GLY A 103 8.83 -19.60 -5.25
N GLU A 104 7.97 -19.98 -4.30
CA GLU A 104 6.65 -19.40 -4.09
C GLU A 104 6.70 -18.30 -3.00
N ILE A 105 5.90 -17.26 -3.16
CA ILE A 105 5.81 -16.20 -2.16
C ILE A 105 5.03 -16.71 -0.94
N PRO A 106 5.59 -16.60 0.29
CA PRO A 106 4.90 -17.09 1.47
C PRO A 106 3.65 -16.26 1.77
N HIS A 107 2.57 -16.93 2.17
CA HIS A 107 1.29 -16.30 2.49
C HIS A 107 1.23 -15.77 3.94
N ASP A 108 2.10 -16.25 4.80
CA ASP A 108 2.11 -15.92 6.22
C ASP A 108 2.84 -14.60 6.50
N MET A 109 2.31 -13.79 7.43
CA MET A 109 2.88 -12.48 7.77
C MET A 109 4.30 -12.60 8.33
N ASP A 110 4.52 -13.54 9.25
CA ASP A 110 5.82 -13.67 9.91
C ASP A 110 6.87 -14.17 8.91
N GLN A 111 6.48 -15.05 7.98
CA GLN A 111 7.36 -15.50 6.90
C GLN A 111 7.70 -14.36 5.92
N LEU A 112 6.72 -13.54 5.51
CA LEU A 112 6.96 -12.36 4.67
C LEU A 112 7.94 -11.39 5.33
N LEU A 113 7.82 -11.17 6.64
CA LEU A 113 8.70 -10.27 7.39
C LEU A 113 10.14 -10.80 7.52
N THR A 114 10.41 -12.08 7.23
CA THR A 114 11.79 -12.60 7.16
C THR A 114 12.50 -12.23 5.86
N LEU A 115 11.78 -11.75 4.86
CA LEU A 115 12.36 -11.43 3.56
C LEU A 115 13.07 -10.07 3.58
N PRO A 116 14.30 -9.95 3.08
CA PRO A 116 15.04 -8.70 3.00
C PRO A 116 14.25 -7.62 2.24
N GLY A 117 14.15 -6.42 2.82
CA GLY A 117 13.42 -5.30 2.23
C GLY A 117 11.90 -5.37 2.37
N VAL A 118 11.36 -6.41 3.01
CA VAL A 118 9.92 -6.56 3.27
C VAL A 118 9.61 -6.14 4.70
N GLY A 119 9.04 -4.97 4.86
CA GLY A 119 8.49 -4.50 6.12
C GLY A 119 6.98 -4.77 6.22
N ARG A 120 6.39 -4.48 7.40
CA ARG A 120 4.96 -4.69 7.67
C ARG A 120 4.03 -4.07 6.60
N LYS A 121 4.33 -2.85 6.14
CA LYS A 121 3.55 -2.21 5.08
C LYS A 121 3.56 -3.03 3.80
N THR A 122 4.74 -3.47 3.34
CA THR A 122 4.89 -4.30 2.15
C THR A 122 4.13 -5.62 2.30
N ALA A 123 4.32 -6.30 3.44
CA ALA A 123 3.64 -7.56 3.73
C ALA A 123 2.11 -7.40 3.75
N ASN A 124 1.57 -6.34 4.35
CA ASN A 124 0.13 -6.05 4.33
C ASN A 124 -0.41 -5.86 2.90
N VAL A 125 0.31 -5.11 2.04
CA VAL A 125 -0.10 -4.93 0.63
C VAL A 125 -0.11 -6.26 -0.10
N VAL A 126 0.95 -7.06 0.02
CA VAL A 126 1.05 -8.37 -0.65
C VAL A 126 -0.05 -9.30 -0.16
N GLN A 127 -0.28 -9.40 1.15
CA GLN A 127 -1.34 -10.25 1.71
C GLN A 127 -2.73 -9.82 1.24
N SER A 128 -2.99 -8.54 1.17
CA SER A 128 -4.28 -8.01 0.72
C SER A 128 -4.47 -8.24 -0.79
N VAL A 129 -3.50 -7.85 -1.61
CA VAL A 129 -3.64 -7.82 -3.07
C VAL A 129 -3.46 -9.20 -3.71
N ALA A 130 -2.46 -9.98 -3.28
CA ALA A 130 -2.19 -11.29 -3.84
C ALA A 130 -3.06 -12.40 -3.26
N PHE A 131 -3.34 -12.33 -1.94
CA PHE A 131 -3.98 -13.43 -1.22
C PHE A 131 -5.37 -13.11 -0.69
N GLY A 132 -5.90 -11.91 -0.98
CA GLY A 132 -7.24 -11.49 -0.56
C GLY A 132 -7.43 -11.42 0.96
N LYS A 133 -6.33 -11.37 1.74
CA LYS A 133 -6.43 -11.30 3.20
C LYS A 133 -6.88 -9.92 3.66
N ALA A 134 -7.62 -9.88 4.74
CA ALA A 134 -8.10 -8.66 5.36
C ALA A 134 -6.99 -7.92 6.12
N THR A 135 -5.98 -7.43 5.37
CA THR A 135 -4.87 -6.63 5.89
C THR A 135 -4.89 -5.23 5.31
N LEU A 136 -4.53 -4.24 6.11
CA LEU A 136 -4.58 -2.82 5.76
C LEU A 136 -3.20 -2.18 5.93
N ALA A 137 -2.56 -1.84 4.82
CA ALA A 137 -1.31 -1.10 4.86
C ALA A 137 -1.57 0.37 5.21
N VAL A 138 -0.79 0.93 6.12
CA VAL A 138 -0.88 2.35 6.50
C VAL A 138 0.34 3.09 5.96
N ASP A 139 0.12 3.83 4.88
CA ASP A 139 1.09 4.78 4.34
C ASP A 139 0.80 6.21 4.82
N THR A 140 1.54 7.18 4.32
CA THR A 140 1.36 8.59 4.67
C THR A 140 0.00 9.15 4.25
N HIS A 141 -0.62 8.61 3.19
CA HIS A 141 -1.95 9.01 2.73
C HIS A 141 -3.03 8.44 3.65
N VAL A 142 -3.01 7.14 3.88
CA VAL A 142 -3.93 6.45 4.80
C VAL A 142 -3.84 7.07 6.19
N TYR A 143 -2.63 7.24 6.73
CA TYR A 143 -2.41 7.87 8.02
C TYR A 143 -3.06 9.26 8.11
N ARG A 144 -2.76 10.14 7.17
CA ARG A 144 -3.27 11.50 7.13
C ARG A 144 -4.80 11.57 7.00
N VAL A 145 -5.35 10.81 6.06
CA VAL A 145 -6.79 10.80 5.78
C VAL A 145 -7.55 10.29 7.00
N SER A 146 -7.09 9.23 7.63
CA SER A 146 -7.73 8.65 8.81
C SER A 146 -7.79 9.63 9.99
N HIS A 147 -6.72 10.39 10.23
CA HIS A 147 -6.71 11.43 11.26
C HIS A 147 -7.62 12.60 10.88
N ARG A 148 -7.57 13.08 9.64
CA ARG A 148 -8.41 14.21 9.19
C ARG A 148 -9.90 13.91 9.24
N LEU A 149 -10.30 12.69 8.86
CA LEU A 149 -11.68 12.23 8.95
C LEU A 149 -12.11 11.89 10.38
N GLY A 150 -11.18 11.90 11.36
CA GLY A 150 -11.46 11.53 12.74
C GLY A 150 -11.87 10.06 12.91
N LEU A 151 -11.36 9.18 12.04
CA LEU A 151 -11.51 7.73 12.15
C LEU A 151 -10.63 7.15 13.26
N VAL A 152 -9.50 7.78 13.48
CA VAL A 152 -8.53 7.42 14.53
C VAL A 152 -8.33 8.60 15.48
N SER A 153 -7.74 8.34 16.64
CA SER A 153 -7.45 9.36 17.65
C SER A 153 -6.02 9.90 17.52
N GLU A 154 -5.74 11.04 18.14
CA GLU A 154 -4.39 11.60 18.27
C GLU A 154 -3.39 10.64 18.95
N LYS A 155 -3.90 9.69 19.77
CA LYS A 155 -3.10 8.66 20.44
C LYS A 155 -2.65 7.54 19.49
N ASP A 156 -3.32 7.41 18.34
CA ASP A 156 -2.98 6.45 17.29
C ASP A 156 -1.89 7.04 16.38
N ASN A 157 -0.75 7.37 16.99
CA ASN A 157 0.34 8.17 16.42
C ASN A 157 1.43 7.36 15.70
N THR A 158 1.20 6.08 15.45
CA THR A 158 2.08 5.24 14.62
C THR A 158 1.26 4.52 13.55
N PRO A 159 1.87 4.15 12.40
CA PRO A 159 1.17 3.38 11.36
C PRO A 159 0.52 2.11 11.91
N TYR A 160 1.18 1.40 12.80
CA TYR A 160 0.63 0.19 13.43
C TYR A 160 -0.62 0.46 14.28
N LYS A 161 -0.61 1.51 15.10
CA LYS A 161 -1.78 1.88 15.89
C LYS A 161 -2.96 2.30 15.01
N VAL A 162 -2.68 3.03 13.92
CA VAL A 162 -3.70 3.40 12.92
C VAL A 162 -4.27 2.16 12.25
N GLU A 163 -3.43 1.21 11.84
CA GLU A 163 -3.84 -0.08 11.29
C GLU A 163 -4.81 -0.78 12.24
N MET A 164 -4.41 -0.97 13.50
CA MET A 164 -5.24 -1.62 14.52
C MET A 164 -6.56 -0.89 14.80
N ALA A 165 -6.55 0.43 14.79
CA ALA A 165 -7.75 1.23 14.98
C ALA A 165 -8.70 1.13 13.79
N LEU A 166 -8.19 1.14 12.55
CA LEU A 166 -9.01 1.04 11.33
C LEU A 166 -9.63 -0.36 11.20
N THR A 167 -8.84 -1.41 11.33
CA THR A 167 -9.30 -2.80 11.19
C THR A 167 -10.34 -3.21 12.24
N LYS A 168 -10.39 -2.52 13.38
CA LYS A 168 -11.40 -2.74 14.42
C LYS A 168 -12.82 -2.33 13.99
N TYR A 169 -12.95 -1.32 13.12
CA TYR A 169 -14.25 -0.73 12.78
C TYR A 169 -14.64 -0.94 11.31
N ILE A 170 -13.70 -1.30 10.45
CA ILE A 170 -13.97 -1.62 9.05
C ILE A 170 -14.35 -3.09 8.97
N PRO A 171 -15.48 -3.46 8.32
CA PRO A 171 -15.84 -4.84 8.07
C PRO A 171 -14.72 -5.59 7.33
N GLU A 172 -14.51 -6.85 7.65
CA GLU A 172 -13.41 -7.66 7.14
C GLU A 172 -13.39 -7.69 5.61
N GLU A 173 -14.55 -7.81 4.98
CA GLU A 173 -14.73 -7.81 3.53
C GLU A 173 -14.35 -6.48 2.85
N ASP A 174 -14.33 -5.38 3.60
CA ASP A 174 -13.98 -4.07 3.06
C ASP A 174 -12.51 -3.70 3.30
N ILE A 175 -11.82 -4.38 4.22
CA ILE A 175 -10.44 -4.02 4.60
C ILE A 175 -9.50 -3.94 3.38
N PRO A 176 -9.48 -4.89 2.44
CA PRO A 176 -8.62 -4.81 1.26
C PRO A 176 -8.91 -3.57 0.40
N ARG A 177 -10.20 -3.24 0.23
CA ARG A 177 -10.62 -2.06 -0.55
C ARG A 177 -10.36 -0.77 0.21
N ALA A 178 -10.54 -0.76 1.54
CA ALA A 178 -10.39 0.42 2.38
C ALA A 178 -8.97 0.99 2.36
N HIS A 179 -7.94 0.15 2.24
CA HIS A 179 -6.58 0.60 1.99
C HIS A 179 -6.53 1.49 0.74
N HIS A 180 -7.01 0.99 -0.39
CA HIS A 180 -7.00 1.72 -1.66
C HIS A 180 -7.90 2.95 -1.64
N TRP A 181 -9.08 2.88 -1.04
CA TRP A 181 -9.98 4.03 -0.87
C TRP A 181 -9.30 5.19 -0.15
N LEU A 182 -8.70 4.92 1.00
CA LEU A 182 -8.02 5.94 1.81
C LEU A 182 -6.75 6.46 1.13
N LEU A 183 -5.98 5.56 0.48
CA LEU A 183 -4.77 5.90 -0.27
C LEU A 183 -5.10 6.84 -1.43
N LEU A 184 -6.02 6.43 -2.33
CA LEU A 184 -6.37 7.20 -3.52
C LEU A 184 -7.08 8.51 -3.16
N HIS A 185 -7.98 8.48 -2.17
CA HIS A 185 -8.58 9.71 -1.65
C HIS A 185 -7.52 10.67 -1.10
N GLY A 186 -6.52 10.15 -0.39
CA GLY A 186 -5.39 10.95 0.10
C GLY A 186 -4.49 11.48 -1.02
N ARG A 187 -4.34 10.72 -2.09
CA ARG A 187 -3.51 11.09 -3.25
C ARG A 187 -4.17 12.19 -4.10
N TYR A 188 -5.46 12.07 -4.36
CA TYR A 188 -6.14 12.89 -5.37
C TYR A 188 -7.13 13.92 -4.81
N VAL A 189 -7.67 13.72 -3.60
CA VAL A 189 -8.67 14.62 -2.99
C VAL A 189 -8.13 15.26 -1.72
N CYS A 190 -7.87 14.47 -0.69
CA CYS A 190 -7.40 14.96 0.61
C CYS A 190 -5.87 15.10 0.62
N THR A 191 -5.32 15.92 -0.31
CA THR A 191 -3.87 16.11 -0.47
C THR A 191 -3.24 16.75 0.78
N SER A 192 -1.90 16.63 0.91
CA SER A 192 -1.20 17.07 2.13
C SER A 192 -1.32 18.58 2.35
N ARG A 193 -0.96 19.39 1.34
CA ARG A 193 -0.83 20.84 1.48
C ARG A 193 -2.13 21.59 1.17
N ARG A 194 -2.88 21.18 0.14
CA ARG A 194 -4.09 21.85 -0.33
C ARG A 194 -5.17 20.81 -0.63
N PRO A 195 -5.87 20.31 0.40
CA PRO A 195 -6.95 19.36 0.20
C PRO A 195 -8.11 20.01 -0.57
N HIS A 196 -8.69 19.29 -1.50
CA HIS A 196 -9.83 19.72 -2.32
C HIS A 196 -11.15 19.45 -1.58
N CYS A 197 -11.33 20.12 -0.43
CA CYS A 197 -12.49 19.90 0.44
C CYS A 197 -13.81 20.22 -0.26
N GLU A 198 -13.83 21.19 -1.16
CA GLU A 198 -14.98 21.58 -1.98
C GLU A 198 -15.46 20.47 -2.94
N LYS A 199 -14.60 19.49 -3.26
CA LYS A 199 -14.90 18.34 -4.10
C LYS A 199 -15.02 17.03 -3.32
N CYS A 200 -14.88 17.10 -1.99
CA CYS A 200 -14.85 15.94 -1.12
C CYS A 200 -16.24 15.58 -0.64
N GLY A 201 -16.78 14.43 -1.06
CA GLY A 201 -18.08 13.96 -0.61
C GLY A 201 -18.14 13.52 0.86
N LEU A 202 -17.02 13.63 1.59
CA LEU A 202 -16.94 13.42 3.04
C LEU A 202 -16.78 14.76 3.80
N ASN A 203 -16.94 15.89 3.13
CA ASN A 203 -16.74 17.22 3.70
C ASN A 203 -17.62 17.45 4.93
N ASP A 204 -18.93 17.17 4.82
CA ASP A 204 -19.93 17.43 5.86
C ASP A 204 -19.69 16.64 7.16
N VAL A 205 -18.99 15.51 7.07
CA VAL A 205 -18.68 14.65 8.21
C VAL A 205 -17.24 14.78 8.71
N CYS A 206 -16.42 15.58 8.02
CA CYS A 206 -14.99 15.70 8.26
C CYS A 206 -14.67 16.75 9.34
N PRO A 207 -14.13 16.36 10.52
CA PRO A 207 -13.77 17.32 11.57
C PRO A 207 -12.69 18.32 11.13
N SER A 208 -11.83 17.93 10.19
CA SER A 208 -10.78 18.81 9.68
C SER A 208 -11.31 19.85 8.72
N ALA A 209 -12.33 19.55 7.92
CA ALA A 209 -13.00 20.53 7.06
C ALA A 209 -13.77 21.55 7.90
N ALA A 210 -14.51 21.09 8.91
CA ALA A 210 -15.23 21.96 9.84
C ALA A 210 -14.31 22.97 10.55
N ARG A 211 -13.09 22.55 10.94
CA ARG A 211 -12.09 23.46 11.54
C ARG A 211 -11.55 24.51 10.58
N GLN A 212 -11.67 24.31 9.27
CA GLN A 212 -11.23 25.25 8.23
C GLN A 212 -12.37 26.15 7.74
N GLY A 213 -13.57 26.07 8.35
CA GLY A 213 -14.73 26.84 7.92
C GLY A 213 -15.31 26.42 6.57
N ILE A 214 -14.99 25.22 6.10
CA ILE A 214 -15.41 24.66 4.81
C ILE A 214 -16.54 23.64 5.07
N SER A 215 -17.57 24.03 5.78
CA SER A 215 -18.83 23.26 5.86
C SER A 215 -19.90 23.95 5.02
N HIS A 216 -20.58 23.19 4.18
CA HIS A 216 -21.77 23.65 3.45
C HIS A 216 -22.97 23.70 4.36
#